data_836350a94166d0e21130c60b979934df
#
_entry.id   836350a94166d0e21130c60b979934df
#
_cell.length_a   1.000
_cell.length_b   1.000
_cell.length_c   1.000
_cell.angle_alpha   90.00
_cell.angle_beta   90.00
_cell.angle_gamma   90.00
#
_symmetry.space_group_name_H-M   'P 1'
#
loop_
_entity.id
_entity.type
_entity.pdbx_description
1 polymer ?
#
loop_
_entity_poly.entity_id
_entity_poly.type
_entity_poly.pdbx_seq_one_letter_code
_entity_poly.pdbx_strand_id
1 'polypeptide(L)'
;MPYKVEELSVNWVASDSDLEKAVKSFGSVVGIDSEFKRTNTFYPIPALYQVASNSKVFLIDPRSVEDWSPFVEFLEDDSKLKVFHACQEDLELFSFHMSVAPSNLFDTQLANAFLSESYSLSYANLVEEILGVTLQKNETRSDWL
;
A
#
# COMPACT_ATOMS: atom_id res chain seq x y z
N MET A 1 -13.46 -20.26 10.24
CA MET A 1 -12.18 -20.33 10.94
C MET A 1 -11.65 -18.95 11.19
N PRO A 2 -11.29 -18.60 12.40
CA PRO A 2 -10.62 -17.33 12.61
C PRO A 2 -9.25 -17.38 11.91
N TYR A 3 -8.98 -16.42 11.05
CA TYR A 3 -7.65 -16.25 10.48
C TYR A 3 -6.69 -15.85 11.61
N LYS A 4 -5.59 -16.56 11.73
CA LYS A 4 -4.53 -16.14 12.64
C LYS A 4 -3.83 -14.95 12.01
N VAL A 5 -3.81 -13.83 12.72
CA VAL A 5 -2.88 -12.74 12.39
C VAL A 5 -1.50 -13.25 12.78
N GLU A 6 -0.69 -13.63 11.80
CA GLU A 6 0.69 -14.00 12.04
C GLU A 6 1.48 -12.76 12.49
N GLU A 7 2.45 -12.95 13.35
CA GLU A 7 3.42 -11.89 13.64
C GLU A 7 4.17 -11.53 12.37
N LEU A 8 3.97 -10.29 11.89
CA LEU A 8 4.66 -9.78 10.73
C LEU A 8 5.96 -9.10 11.17
N SER A 9 7.06 -9.36 10.47
CA SER A 9 8.27 -8.58 10.67
C SER A 9 8.13 -7.22 10.02
N VAL A 10 8.44 -6.15 10.75
CA VAL A 10 8.39 -4.77 10.26
C VAL A 10 9.80 -4.33 9.87
N ASN A 11 9.96 -3.85 8.65
CA ASN A 11 11.24 -3.46 8.08
C ASN A 11 11.17 -2.00 7.61
N TRP A 12 12.01 -1.14 8.17
CA TRP A 12 12.15 0.23 7.71
C TRP A 12 13.03 0.31 6.47
N VAL A 13 12.56 1.05 5.49
CA VAL A 13 13.31 1.34 4.25
C VAL A 13 13.60 2.84 4.23
N ALA A 14 14.85 3.18 4.53
CA ALA A 14 15.31 4.56 4.71
C ALA A 14 16.55 4.88 3.86
N SER A 15 16.75 4.14 2.77
CA SER A 15 17.83 4.38 1.80
C SER A 15 17.52 3.71 0.47
N ASP A 16 18.21 4.12 -0.59
CA ASP A 16 18.10 3.48 -1.90
C ASP A 16 18.51 2.00 -1.85
N SER A 17 19.54 1.68 -1.09
CA SER A 17 20.01 0.30 -0.90
C SER A 17 18.96 -0.56 -0.19
N ASP A 18 18.30 -0.02 0.83
CA ASP A 18 17.22 -0.72 1.53
C ASP A 18 16.03 -0.97 0.61
N LEU A 19 15.68 0.00 -0.23
CA LEU A 19 14.60 -0.13 -1.19
C LEU A 19 14.87 -1.23 -2.21
N GLU A 20 16.08 -1.27 -2.76
CA GLU A 20 16.48 -2.30 -3.72
C GLU A 20 16.39 -3.70 -3.11
N LYS A 21 16.88 -3.87 -1.88
CA LYS A 21 16.79 -5.14 -1.15
C LYS A 21 15.34 -5.54 -0.86
N ALA A 22 14.51 -4.58 -0.43
CA ALA A 22 13.09 -4.81 -0.16
C ALA A 22 12.36 -5.30 -1.41
N VAL A 23 12.51 -4.60 -2.54
CA VAL A 23 11.86 -4.95 -3.80
C VAL A 23 12.27 -6.34 -4.29
N LYS A 24 13.53 -6.72 -4.16
CA LYS A 24 14.02 -8.06 -4.51
C LYS A 24 13.37 -9.17 -3.70
N SER A 25 12.89 -8.86 -2.50
CA SER A 25 12.23 -9.82 -1.60
C SER A 25 10.74 -9.96 -1.84
N PHE A 26 10.12 -9.12 -2.67
CA PHE A 26 8.67 -9.15 -2.90
C PHE A 26 8.25 -10.44 -3.62
N GLY A 27 7.19 -11.06 -3.12
CA GLY A 27 6.58 -12.22 -3.76
C GLY A 27 5.67 -11.86 -4.93
N SER A 28 4.86 -12.81 -5.37
CA SER A 28 3.95 -12.63 -6.50
C SER A 28 2.69 -11.83 -6.16
N VAL A 29 2.33 -11.72 -4.89
CA VAL A 29 1.20 -10.94 -4.38
C VAL A 29 1.72 -9.94 -3.35
N VAL A 30 1.46 -8.67 -3.58
CA VAL A 30 2.00 -7.58 -2.76
C VAL A 30 0.88 -6.61 -2.42
N GLY A 31 0.62 -6.44 -1.12
CA GLY A 31 -0.32 -5.44 -0.62
C GLY A 31 0.37 -4.08 -0.49
N ILE A 32 -0.30 -3.03 -0.92
CA ILE A 32 0.25 -1.66 -0.90
C ILE A 32 -0.78 -0.69 -0.34
N ASP A 33 -0.31 0.21 0.51
CA ASP A 33 -1.05 1.37 0.98
C ASP A 33 -0.11 2.56 1.05
N SER A 34 -0.65 3.76 0.97
CA SER A 34 0.14 4.99 1.02
C SER A 34 -0.48 6.01 1.96
N GLU A 35 0.38 6.81 2.58
CA GLU A 35 0.01 7.98 3.34
C GLU A 35 0.61 9.22 2.68
N PHE A 36 -0.14 10.31 2.65
CA PHE A 36 0.25 11.54 2.01
C PHE A 36 -0.36 12.76 2.67
N LYS A 37 0.22 13.91 2.41
CA LYS A 37 -0.27 15.20 2.85
C LYS A 37 -0.85 15.98 1.66
N ARG A 38 -2.08 16.49 1.81
CA ARG A 38 -2.74 17.34 0.82
C ARG A 38 -3.48 18.49 1.51
N THR A 39 -2.78 19.29 2.28
CA THR A 39 -3.43 20.37 3.04
C THR A 39 -3.40 21.73 2.35
N ASN A 40 -2.32 22.10 1.71
CA ASN A 40 -2.14 23.38 1.02
C ASN A 40 -1.45 23.21 -0.33
N THR A 41 -1.56 22.03 -0.93
CA THR A 41 -0.91 21.70 -2.18
C THR A 41 -1.91 21.13 -3.17
N PHE A 42 -1.74 21.46 -4.43
CA PHE A 42 -2.54 20.87 -5.51
C PHE A 42 -2.22 19.39 -5.69
N TYR A 43 -0.96 19.03 -5.54
CA TYR A 43 -0.50 17.64 -5.62
C TYR A 43 -0.27 17.04 -4.24
N PRO A 44 -0.59 15.76 -4.04
CA PRO A 44 -0.27 15.08 -2.79
C PRO A 44 1.24 14.97 -2.59
N ILE A 45 1.68 15.14 -1.35
CA ILE A 45 3.07 14.95 -0.95
C ILE A 45 3.17 13.58 -0.28
N PRO A 46 3.96 12.64 -0.82
CA PRO A 46 4.08 11.31 -0.22
C PRO A 46 4.74 11.40 1.16
N ALA A 47 4.17 10.70 2.12
CA ALA A 47 4.66 10.66 3.49
C ALA A 47 5.12 9.27 3.91
N LEU A 48 4.46 8.22 3.43
CA LEU A 48 4.79 6.83 3.73
C LEU A 48 4.22 5.91 2.66
N TYR A 49 5.01 4.94 2.23
CA TYR A 49 4.50 3.78 1.52
C TYR A 49 4.59 2.55 2.42
N GLN A 50 3.49 1.81 2.51
CA GLN A 50 3.40 0.58 3.30
C GLN A 50 3.23 -0.58 2.33
N VAL A 51 4.10 -1.57 2.43
CA VAL A 51 4.10 -2.72 1.53
C VAL A 51 4.14 -4.01 2.35
N ALA A 52 3.23 -4.92 2.04
CA ALA A 52 3.18 -6.23 2.70
C ALA A 52 3.40 -7.35 1.68
N SER A 53 4.36 -8.21 1.94
CA SER A 53 4.68 -9.36 1.10
C SER A 53 5.39 -10.44 1.91
N ASN A 54 5.02 -11.71 1.70
CA ASN A 54 5.70 -12.86 2.31
C ASN A 54 5.90 -12.75 3.84
N SER A 55 4.85 -12.39 4.58
CA SER A 55 4.87 -12.20 6.03
C SER A 55 5.81 -11.08 6.52
N LYS A 56 6.18 -10.16 5.63
CA LYS A 56 6.96 -8.97 5.94
C LYS A 56 6.16 -7.72 5.63
N VAL A 57 6.36 -6.70 6.44
CA VAL A 57 5.85 -5.35 6.18
C VAL A 57 7.04 -4.43 6.01
N PHE A 58 7.02 -3.64 4.96
CA PHE A 58 8.01 -2.62 4.66
C PHE A 58 7.37 -1.25 4.82
N LEU A 59 8.01 -0.41 5.63
CA LEU A 59 7.64 1.00 5.80
C LEU A 59 8.69 1.83 5.08
N ILE A 60 8.31 2.42 3.95
CA ILE A 60 9.22 3.14 3.07
C ILE A 60 9.06 4.65 3.29
N ASP A 61 10.11 5.30 3.74
CA ASP A 61 10.14 6.75 3.93
C ASP A 61 10.51 7.45 2.61
N PRO A 62 9.56 8.14 1.96
CA PRO A 62 9.84 8.82 0.68
C PRO A 62 10.90 9.91 0.76
N ARG A 63 11.15 10.46 1.95
CA ARG A 63 12.17 11.51 2.14
C ARG A 63 13.59 10.96 2.15
N SER A 64 13.73 9.66 2.38
CA SER A 64 15.04 9.00 2.52
C SER A 64 15.45 8.22 1.27
N VAL A 65 14.60 8.15 0.26
CA VAL A 65 14.83 7.44 -0.99
C VAL A 65 14.90 8.45 -2.14
N GLU A 66 15.94 8.37 -2.93
CA GLU A 66 16.15 9.21 -4.12
C GLU A 66 15.93 8.42 -5.41
N ASP A 67 16.43 7.20 -5.48
CA ASP A 67 16.27 6.31 -6.64
C ASP A 67 15.08 5.38 -6.47
N TRP A 68 13.97 5.71 -7.14
CA TRP A 68 12.73 4.93 -7.13
C TRP A 68 12.66 3.88 -8.23
N SER A 69 13.68 3.77 -9.08
CA SER A 69 13.64 2.87 -10.24
C SER A 69 13.33 1.41 -9.88
N PRO A 70 13.85 0.82 -8.80
CA PRO A 70 13.47 -0.54 -8.43
C PRO A 70 11.98 -0.67 -8.09
N PHE A 71 11.41 0.32 -7.44
CA PHE A 71 9.98 0.31 -7.09
C PHE A 71 9.10 0.56 -8.31
N VAL A 72 9.51 1.42 -9.23
CA VAL A 72 8.83 1.67 -10.51
C VAL A 72 8.81 0.38 -11.35
N GLU A 73 9.93 -0.30 -11.47
CA GLU A 73 10.01 -1.59 -12.18
C GLU A 73 9.08 -2.63 -11.56
N PHE A 74 9.01 -2.69 -10.23
CA PHE A 74 8.08 -3.56 -9.53
C PHE A 74 6.62 -3.19 -9.83
N LEU A 75 6.25 -1.90 -9.78
CA LEU A 75 4.89 -1.46 -10.07
C LEU A 75 4.45 -1.78 -11.50
N GLU A 76 5.37 -1.78 -12.45
CA GLU A 76 5.14 -2.11 -13.86
C GLU A 76 5.25 -3.60 -14.19
N ASP A 77 5.68 -4.43 -13.24
CA ASP A 77 5.88 -5.87 -13.44
C ASP A 77 4.54 -6.62 -13.45
N ASP A 78 4.11 -7.07 -14.60
CA ASP A 78 2.86 -7.81 -14.80
C ASP A 78 2.81 -9.16 -14.05
N SER A 79 3.96 -9.72 -13.69
CA SER A 79 4.04 -10.97 -12.92
C SER A 79 3.73 -10.79 -11.43
N LYS A 80 3.66 -9.55 -10.97
CA LYS A 80 3.37 -9.19 -9.58
C LYS A 80 1.96 -8.61 -9.48
N LEU A 81 1.10 -9.22 -8.69
CA LEU A 81 -0.23 -8.69 -8.37
C LEU A 81 -0.10 -7.66 -7.25
N LYS A 82 -0.48 -6.42 -7.52
CA LYS A 82 -0.50 -5.33 -6.54
C LYS A 82 -1.92 -5.18 -6.00
N VAL A 83 -2.08 -5.39 -4.69
CA VAL A 83 -3.36 -5.37 -3.99
C VAL A 83 -3.49 -4.08 -3.21
N PHE A 84 -4.59 -3.37 -3.45
CA PHE A 84 -4.94 -2.11 -2.78
C PHE A 84 -6.33 -2.19 -2.17
N HIS A 85 -6.65 -1.22 -1.33
CA HIS A 85 -8.02 -0.94 -0.94
C HIS A 85 -8.35 0.52 -1.25
N ALA A 86 -9.32 0.77 -2.17
CA ALA A 86 -9.65 2.10 -2.68
C ALA A 86 -8.44 2.80 -3.32
N CYS A 87 -7.92 2.24 -4.39
CA CYS A 87 -6.60 2.57 -4.94
C CYS A 87 -6.50 3.91 -5.69
N GLN A 88 -7.58 4.64 -5.89
CA GLN A 88 -7.58 5.86 -6.73
C GLN A 88 -6.53 6.88 -6.27
N GLU A 89 -6.46 7.17 -4.98
CA GLU A 89 -5.51 8.14 -4.43
C GLU A 89 -4.08 7.62 -4.46
N ASP A 90 -3.87 6.31 -4.26
CA ASP A 90 -2.56 5.69 -4.38
C ASP A 90 -2.02 5.79 -5.82
N LEU A 91 -2.87 5.52 -6.81
CA LEU A 91 -2.50 5.63 -8.22
C LEU A 91 -2.15 7.07 -8.61
N GLU A 92 -2.92 8.03 -8.11
CA GLU A 92 -2.64 9.45 -8.31
C GLU A 92 -1.30 9.84 -7.70
N LEU A 93 -1.02 9.39 -6.48
CA LEU A 93 0.24 9.62 -5.80
C LEU A 93 1.45 9.06 -6.58
N PHE A 94 1.36 7.82 -7.07
CA PHE A 94 2.41 7.23 -7.90
C PHE A 94 2.63 7.99 -9.19
N SER A 95 1.56 8.45 -9.83
CA SER A 95 1.65 9.24 -11.04
C SER A 95 2.42 10.55 -10.82
N PHE A 96 2.12 11.26 -9.74
CA PHE A 96 2.79 12.52 -9.43
C PHE A 96 4.20 12.33 -8.88
N HIS A 97 4.42 11.36 -8.04
CA HIS A 97 5.71 11.15 -7.38
C HIS A 97 6.74 10.45 -8.28
N MET A 98 6.30 9.43 -9.01
CA MET A 98 7.22 8.56 -9.77
C MET A 98 6.93 8.51 -11.27
N SER A 99 5.91 9.21 -11.74
CA SER A 99 5.47 9.18 -13.16
C SER A 99 5.19 7.76 -13.66
N VAL A 100 4.55 6.94 -12.83
CA VAL A 100 4.26 5.54 -13.12
C VAL A 100 2.78 5.24 -12.97
N ALA A 101 2.27 4.39 -13.84
CA ALA A 101 0.98 3.75 -13.72
C ALA A 101 1.19 2.25 -13.46
N PRO A 102 0.86 1.74 -12.26
CA PRO A 102 1.05 0.33 -11.97
C PRO A 102 0.22 -0.58 -12.88
N SER A 103 0.73 -1.76 -13.15
CA SER A 103 0.03 -2.82 -13.88
C SER A 103 -0.37 -3.96 -12.95
N ASN A 104 -1.30 -4.79 -13.38
CA ASN A 104 -1.78 -5.96 -12.64
C ASN A 104 -2.25 -5.62 -11.22
N LEU A 105 -3.33 -4.84 -11.16
CA LEU A 105 -3.91 -4.30 -9.93
C LEU A 105 -5.13 -5.11 -9.49
N PHE A 106 -5.31 -5.20 -8.18
CA PHE A 106 -6.53 -5.70 -7.56
C PHE A 106 -6.94 -4.74 -6.44
N ASP A 107 -8.14 -4.16 -6.54
CA ASP A 107 -8.69 -3.28 -5.52
C ASP A 107 -9.76 -4.05 -4.74
N THR A 108 -9.51 -4.29 -3.47
CA THR A 108 -10.41 -5.06 -2.59
C THR A 108 -11.73 -4.34 -2.32
N GLN A 109 -11.75 -3.00 -2.32
CA GLN A 109 -13.00 -2.24 -2.18
C GLN A 109 -13.87 -2.41 -3.43
N LEU A 110 -13.28 -2.28 -4.60
CA LEU A 110 -13.97 -2.43 -5.88
C LEU A 110 -14.46 -3.87 -6.08
N ALA A 111 -13.63 -4.86 -5.77
CA ALA A 111 -14.01 -6.27 -5.83
C ALA A 111 -15.20 -6.57 -4.91
N ASN A 112 -15.20 -6.04 -3.69
CA ASN A 112 -16.33 -6.18 -2.78
C ASN A 112 -17.61 -5.54 -3.31
N ALA A 113 -17.52 -4.40 -4.00
CA ALA A 113 -18.67 -3.73 -4.59
C ALA A 113 -19.38 -4.57 -5.65
N PHE A 114 -18.68 -5.46 -6.34
CA PHE A 114 -19.26 -6.41 -7.27
C PHE A 114 -19.91 -7.62 -6.59
N LEU A 115 -19.50 -7.94 -5.37
CA LEU A 115 -19.95 -9.15 -4.64
C LEU A 115 -21.02 -8.86 -3.59
N SER A 116 -21.21 -7.62 -3.20
CA SER A 116 -22.12 -7.22 -2.13
C SER A 116 -22.92 -5.97 -2.47
N GLU A 117 -23.85 -5.61 -1.60
CA GLU A 117 -24.67 -4.40 -1.73
C GLU A 117 -23.93 -3.13 -1.28
N SER A 118 -22.73 -3.26 -0.69
CA SER A 118 -21.94 -2.15 -0.16
C SER A 118 -20.89 -1.67 -1.17
N TYR A 119 -21.05 -0.46 -1.69
CA TYR A 119 -20.16 0.11 -2.72
C TYR A 119 -18.84 0.62 -2.19
N SER A 120 -18.83 1.16 -0.99
CA SER A 120 -17.68 1.91 -0.44
C SER A 120 -17.32 1.41 0.95
N LEU A 121 -17.18 0.09 1.10
CA LEU A 121 -16.83 -0.50 2.36
C LEU A 121 -15.40 -0.10 2.76
N SER A 122 -15.23 0.44 3.97
CA SER A 122 -13.91 0.79 4.48
C SER A 122 -13.03 -0.46 4.66
N TYR A 123 -11.72 -0.29 4.64
CA TYR A 123 -10.80 -1.39 4.87
C TYR A 123 -11.07 -2.12 6.19
N ALA A 124 -11.29 -1.36 7.28
CA ALA A 124 -11.59 -1.94 8.59
C ALA A 124 -12.87 -2.78 8.58
N ASN A 125 -13.92 -2.29 7.91
CA ASN A 125 -15.19 -3.02 7.82
C ASN A 125 -15.05 -4.26 6.93
N LEU A 126 -14.32 -4.19 5.84
CA LEU A 126 -14.08 -5.34 4.97
C LEU A 126 -13.30 -6.43 5.70
N VAL A 127 -12.27 -6.06 6.44
CA VAL A 127 -11.48 -6.99 7.26
C VAL A 127 -12.35 -7.66 8.31
N GLU A 128 -13.22 -6.90 8.98
CA GLU A 128 -14.14 -7.45 9.98
C GLU A 128 -15.15 -8.42 9.35
N GLU A 129 -15.74 -8.07 8.21
CA GLU A 129 -16.72 -8.95 7.53
C GLU A 129 -16.10 -10.24 7.01
N ILE A 130 -14.92 -10.16 6.41
CA ILE A 130 -14.30 -11.33 5.74
C ILE A 130 -13.46 -12.16 6.71
N LEU A 131 -12.69 -11.50 7.58
CA LEU A 131 -11.72 -12.15 8.45
C LEU A 131 -12.20 -12.28 9.89
N GLY A 132 -13.25 -11.58 10.28
CA GLY A 132 -13.73 -11.54 11.67
C GLY A 132 -12.77 -10.84 12.63
N VAL A 133 -11.89 -9.98 12.11
CA VAL A 133 -10.89 -9.24 12.89
C VAL A 133 -11.28 -7.78 12.97
N THR A 134 -11.31 -7.24 14.20
CA THR A 134 -11.55 -5.82 14.44
C THR A 134 -10.23 -5.07 14.48
N LEU A 135 -10.05 -4.11 13.57
CA LEU A 135 -8.86 -3.25 13.54
C LEU A 135 -9.00 -2.08 14.49
N GLN A 136 -7.95 -1.77 15.24
CA GLN A 136 -7.88 -0.59 16.07
C GLN A 136 -7.53 0.64 15.21
N LYS A 137 -8.36 1.70 15.31
CA LYS A 137 -8.13 2.98 14.61
C LYS A 137 -7.52 3.98 15.58
N ASN A 138 -6.25 3.83 15.89
CA ASN A 138 -5.56 4.75 16.80
C ASN A 138 -5.06 6.03 16.13
N GLU A 139 -4.89 6.01 14.79
CA GLU A 139 -4.30 7.07 13.99
C GLU A 139 -5.22 7.40 12.80
N THR A 140 -6.26 8.20 13.02
CA THR A 140 -7.20 8.57 11.96
C THR A 140 -6.83 9.86 11.23
N ARG A 141 -6.06 10.72 11.87
CA ARG A 141 -5.55 11.99 11.32
C ARG A 141 -4.18 12.25 11.94
N SER A 142 -3.15 11.97 11.20
CA SER A 142 -1.76 12.23 11.62
C SER A 142 -1.14 13.34 10.78
N ASP A 143 -0.26 14.11 11.40
CA ASP A 143 0.63 15.01 10.67
C ASP A 143 1.82 14.19 10.19
N TRP A 144 1.80 13.83 8.91
CA TRP A 144 2.77 12.93 8.32
C TRP A 144 4.10 13.60 7.93
N LEU A 145 4.17 14.95 7.91
CA LEU A 145 5.36 15.70 7.46
C LEU A 145 5.71 16.85 8.42
#